data_15571395db8407f0334f953f2a097ed0
#
_entry.id   15571395db8407f0334f953f2a097ed0
#
_cell.length_a   1.000
_cell.length_b   1.000
_cell.length_c   1.000
_cell.angle_alpha   90.00
_cell.angle_beta   90.00
_cell.angle_gamma   90.00
#
_symmetry.space_group_name_H-M   'P 1'
#
loop_
_entity.id
_entity.type
_entity.pdbx_description
1 polymer ?
#
loop_
_entity_poly.entity_id
_entity_poly.type
_entity_poly.pdbx_seq_one_letter_code
_entity_poly.pdbx_strand_id
1 'polypeptide(L)'
;FCAIAVNAYKSVSGKAVFASGKKPFRDCDDPSVVAAYELGLVSGRGKGIFDPDASIQRQDLCVMLYNVLEAAGVEAPVIAGDACVEDFPDVPKIEDYAVDAVVTMVDYAIVNGTSIYGAAPVLDPSGPATREAALIMANRFCTAFEGAVQEEDNSDPLPPSVDPIVPEVPDYLPQTEQEKMDFVYGIGGEKYQSAEEAEQNMVEIAVPVWRLQQDGTKTTGTAYLQVNRSLAPIYEAIFEEIYNGDEQFPIKNVGCYSWRTGEHSQGTAVDINWEENMEATINADGSLTPTTGSHWSPYEDPYSIPEGGDVYNAFTKYGFAWGGNAWRSKRDYMHFSYFGR
;
A
#
# COMPACT_ATOMS: atom_id res chain seq x y z
N PHE A 1 5.38 2.18 15.30
CA PHE A 1 5.63 3.57 14.90
C PHE A 1 6.18 3.66 13.47
N CYS A 2 7.14 2.82 13.04
CA CYS A 2 7.68 2.84 11.67
C CYS A 2 6.59 2.69 10.60
N ALA A 3 5.64 1.76 10.78
CA ALA A 3 4.52 1.60 9.85
C ALA A 3 3.66 2.88 9.74
N ILE A 4 3.46 3.61 10.84
CA ILE A 4 2.75 4.89 10.84
C ILE A 4 3.52 5.94 10.03
N ALA A 5 4.82 6.07 10.25
CA ALA A 5 5.67 7.03 9.53
C ALA A 5 5.78 6.70 8.03
N VAL A 6 5.91 5.42 7.67
CA VAL A 6 5.92 4.97 6.27
C VAL A 6 4.58 5.28 5.58
N ASN A 7 3.46 5.07 6.26
CA ASN A 7 2.16 5.41 5.70
C ASN A 7 1.96 6.93 5.58
N ALA A 8 2.47 7.72 6.54
CA ALA A 8 2.48 9.18 6.41
C ALA A 8 3.30 9.63 5.20
N TYR A 9 4.47 9.01 4.97
CA TYR A 9 5.27 9.27 3.77
C TYR A 9 4.49 8.96 2.49
N LYS A 10 3.86 7.79 2.40
CA LYS A 10 3.03 7.43 1.24
C LYS A 10 1.92 8.44 0.98
N SER A 11 1.23 8.88 2.05
CA SER A 11 0.14 9.86 1.96
C SER A 11 0.61 11.22 1.45
N VAL A 12 1.75 11.71 1.95
CA VAL A 12 2.27 13.04 1.63
C VAL A 12 2.98 13.04 0.27
N SER A 13 3.78 12.02 -0.03
CA SER A 13 4.58 11.96 -1.26
C SER A 13 3.83 11.39 -2.46
N GLY A 14 2.72 10.70 -2.25
CA GLY A 14 2.04 9.92 -3.29
C GLY A 14 2.83 8.70 -3.78
N LYS A 15 4.01 8.43 -3.19
CA LYS A 15 4.91 7.35 -3.65
C LYS A 15 4.67 6.07 -2.89
N ALA A 16 4.68 4.93 -3.61
CA ALA A 16 4.72 3.62 -2.99
C ALA A 16 6.08 3.37 -2.30
N VAL A 17 6.07 2.61 -1.21
CA VAL A 17 7.27 2.30 -0.42
C VAL A 17 7.35 0.80 -0.21
N PHE A 18 8.50 0.23 -0.55
CA PHE A 18 8.79 -1.20 -0.40
C PHE A 18 10.09 -1.37 0.38
N ALA A 19 10.12 -2.35 1.28
CA ALA A 19 11.37 -2.77 1.91
C ALA A 19 12.19 -3.59 0.91
N SER A 20 13.48 -3.26 0.73
CA SER A 20 14.37 -3.91 -0.25
C SER A 20 14.77 -5.36 0.10
N GLY A 21 14.26 -5.93 1.19
CA GLY A 21 14.70 -7.23 1.70
C GLY A 21 16.10 -7.24 2.34
N LYS A 22 16.78 -6.10 2.40
CA LYS A 22 18.02 -5.95 3.17
C LYS A 22 17.71 -6.06 4.66
N LYS A 23 18.68 -6.55 5.46
CA LYS A 23 18.56 -6.63 6.91
C LYS A 23 19.49 -5.59 7.56
N PRO A 24 19.06 -4.32 7.69
CA PRO A 24 19.90 -3.28 8.28
C PRO A 24 20.14 -3.51 9.77
N PHE A 25 19.25 -4.23 10.45
CA PHE A 25 19.30 -4.51 11.87
C PHE A 25 19.42 -6.03 12.12
N ARG A 26 20.09 -6.39 13.23
CA ARG A 26 20.30 -7.79 13.62
C ARG A 26 19.18 -8.32 14.51
N ASP A 27 18.43 -7.44 15.13
CA ASP A 27 17.39 -7.67 16.12
C ASP A 27 15.98 -7.37 15.61
N CYS A 28 15.85 -6.91 14.38
CA CYS A 28 14.56 -6.60 13.76
C CYS A 28 14.63 -6.77 12.23
N ASP A 29 13.67 -7.50 11.68
CA ASP A 29 13.47 -7.68 10.23
C ASP A 29 12.05 -7.33 9.78
N ASP A 30 11.32 -6.56 10.60
CA ASP A 30 10.01 -6.03 10.25
C ASP A 30 10.10 -5.16 9.00
N PRO A 31 9.31 -5.44 7.94
CA PRO A 31 9.36 -4.70 6.68
C PRO A 31 9.12 -3.20 6.84
N SER A 32 8.26 -2.79 7.77
CA SER A 32 8.01 -1.36 8.03
C SER A 32 9.23 -0.67 8.66
N VAL A 33 10.01 -1.41 9.46
CA VAL A 33 11.26 -0.89 10.05
C VAL A 33 12.33 -0.78 8.97
N VAL A 34 12.43 -1.79 8.09
CA VAL A 34 13.37 -1.76 6.96
C VAL A 34 13.03 -0.60 6.02
N ALA A 35 11.76 -0.45 5.64
CA ALA A 35 11.30 0.64 4.78
C ALA A 35 11.55 2.02 5.42
N ALA A 36 11.24 2.19 6.70
CA ALA A 36 11.49 3.44 7.42
C ALA A 36 12.99 3.78 7.47
N TYR A 37 13.86 2.77 7.63
CA TYR A 37 15.31 2.95 7.59
C TYR A 37 15.80 3.35 6.19
N GLU A 38 15.31 2.69 5.14
CA GLU A 38 15.69 2.97 3.75
C GLU A 38 15.23 4.35 3.28
N LEU A 39 14.11 4.82 3.77
CA LEU A 39 13.63 6.20 3.56
C LEU A 39 14.35 7.25 4.42
N GLY A 40 15.22 6.84 5.34
CA GLY A 40 15.89 7.76 6.25
C GLY A 40 15.00 8.25 7.40
N LEU A 41 13.81 7.68 7.60
CA LEU A 41 12.90 8.10 8.68
C LEU A 41 13.40 7.69 10.05
N VAL A 42 14.21 6.63 10.13
CA VAL A 42 14.84 6.11 11.35
C VAL A 42 16.29 5.68 11.09
N SER A 43 17.15 5.76 12.11
CA SER A 43 18.56 5.36 12.01
C SER A 43 18.92 4.15 12.89
N GLY A 44 18.04 3.72 13.79
CA GLY A 44 18.33 2.73 14.82
C GLY A 44 19.23 3.27 15.94
N ARG A 45 19.66 2.37 16.84
CA ARG A 45 20.48 2.72 18.03
C ARG A 45 21.99 2.51 17.81
N GLY A 46 22.40 2.36 16.57
CA GLY A 46 23.79 2.09 16.20
C GLY A 46 24.19 0.61 16.30
N LYS A 47 25.35 0.28 15.73
CA LYS A 47 25.91 -1.09 15.67
C LYS A 47 24.96 -2.14 15.05
N GLY A 48 24.01 -1.72 14.20
CA GLY A 48 23.00 -2.59 13.59
C GLY A 48 21.97 -3.11 14.58
N ILE A 49 21.60 -2.30 15.58
CA ILE A 49 20.53 -2.56 16.54
C ILE A 49 19.41 -1.54 16.33
N PHE A 50 18.17 -2.02 16.29
CA PHE A 50 16.97 -1.20 16.21
C PHE A 50 16.29 -1.04 17.57
N ASP A 51 16.22 -2.14 18.34
CA ASP A 51 15.58 -2.24 19.66
C ASP A 51 14.04 -2.04 19.56
N PRO A 52 13.31 -2.96 18.86
CA PRO A 52 11.91 -2.78 18.50
C PRO A 52 10.96 -2.70 19.70
N ASP A 53 11.36 -3.25 20.84
CA ASP A 53 10.58 -3.27 22.09
C ASP A 53 10.79 -2.02 22.96
N ALA A 54 11.72 -1.17 22.59
CA ALA A 54 11.98 0.06 23.34
C ALA A 54 10.87 1.09 23.15
N SER A 55 10.53 1.80 24.20
CA SER A 55 9.63 2.93 24.13
C SER A 55 10.26 4.07 23.32
N ILE A 56 9.49 4.67 22.42
CA ILE A 56 9.85 5.89 21.68
C ILE A 56 9.44 7.12 22.51
N GLN A 57 10.25 8.15 22.49
CA GLN A 57 9.93 9.43 23.11
C GLN A 57 9.04 10.25 22.17
N ARG A 58 8.29 11.21 22.74
CA ARG A 58 7.42 12.09 21.96
C ARG A 58 8.21 12.96 20.97
N GLN A 59 9.39 13.48 21.39
CA GLN A 59 10.27 14.22 20.48
C GLN A 59 10.81 13.34 19.34
N ASP A 60 11.11 12.06 19.56
CA ASP A 60 11.56 11.14 18.51
C ASP A 60 10.47 10.89 17.47
N LEU A 61 9.20 10.84 17.90
CA LEU A 61 8.07 10.73 16.99
C LEU A 61 7.93 11.99 16.11
N CYS A 62 8.18 13.17 16.67
CA CYS A 62 8.24 14.42 15.88
C CYS A 62 9.38 14.34 14.84
N VAL A 63 10.55 13.85 15.24
CA VAL A 63 11.70 13.66 14.32
C VAL A 63 11.34 12.67 13.20
N MET A 64 10.67 11.57 13.52
CA MET A 64 10.24 10.63 12.48
C MET A 64 9.29 11.26 11.46
N LEU A 65 8.33 12.07 11.90
CA LEU A 65 7.40 12.78 11.01
C LEU A 65 8.11 13.92 10.25
N TYR A 66 9.06 14.60 10.86
CA TYR A 66 9.87 15.62 10.19
C TYR A 66 10.72 15.00 9.06
N ASN A 67 11.35 13.86 9.33
CA ASN A 67 12.09 13.10 8.32
C ASN A 67 11.18 12.65 7.15
N VAL A 68 9.88 12.48 7.38
CA VAL A 68 8.93 12.21 6.29
C VAL A 68 8.88 13.39 5.31
N LEU A 69 8.89 14.65 5.80
CA LEU A 69 8.90 15.83 4.93
C LEU A 69 10.19 15.88 4.10
N GLU A 70 11.33 15.67 4.75
CA GLU A 70 12.63 15.66 4.06
C GLU A 70 12.69 14.56 3.00
N ALA A 71 12.26 13.34 3.34
CA ALA A 71 12.23 12.22 2.40
C ALA A 71 11.24 12.43 1.24
N ALA A 72 10.13 13.14 1.50
CA ALA A 72 9.14 13.49 0.47
C ALA A 72 9.56 14.68 -0.39
N GLY A 73 10.61 15.42 0.00
CA GLY A 73 11.02 16.67 -0.67
C GLY A 73 10.05 17.82 -0.41
N VAL A 74 9.35 17.80 0.73
CA VAL A 74 8.40 18.84 1.11
C VAL A 74 9.10 19.86 1.99
N GLU A 75 9.16 21.11 1.55
CA GLU A 75 9.54 22.22 2.40
C GLU A 75 8.38 22.58 3.34
N ALA A 76 8.66 22.65 4.63
CA ALA A 76 7.70 23.15 5.63
C ALA A 76 8.07 24.61 5.94
N PRO A 77 7.48 25.59 5.24
CA PRO A 77 7.74 26.98 5.54
C PRO A 77 7.28 27.31 6.96
N VAL A 78 8.04 28.13 7.67
CA VAL A 78 7.63 28.62 8.99
C VAL A 78 6.30 29.37 8.83
N ILE A 79 5.24 28.84 9.45
CA ILE A 79 3.95 29.50 9.47
C ILE A 79 3.87 30.32 10.77
N ALA A 80 3.49 31.59 10.66
CA ALA A 80 3.07 32.37 11.83
C ALA A 80 1.67 31.84 12.25
N GLY A 81 1.67 30.70 12.97
CA GLY A 81 0.45 30.09 13.51
C GLY A 81 0.03 30.73 14.83
N ASP A 82 -1.20 30.41 15.27
CA ASP A 82 -1.72 30.82 16.58
C ASP A 82 -1.03 30.11 17.76
N ALA A 83 -0.31 29.02 17.50
CA ALA A 83 0.47 28.25 18.48
C ALA A 83 1.96 28.49 18.24
N CYS A 84 2.67 28.92 19.28
CA CYS A 84 4.12 29.07 19.28
C CYS A 84 4.74 28.05 20.23
N VAL A 85 5.84 27.45 19.84
CA VAL A 85 6.54 26.51 20.71
C VAL A 85 6.95 27.13 22.04
N GLU A 86 7.20 28.43 22.05
CA GLU A 86 7.56 29.23 23.25
C GLU A 86 6.44 29.31 24.29
N ASP A 87 5.19 29.02 23.92
CA ASP A 87 4.06 28.97 24.86
C ASP A 87 4.12 27.76 25.81
N PHE A 88 5.01 26.81 25.54
CA PHE A 88 5.16 25.60 26.36
C PHE A 88 6.31 25.76 27.36
N PRO A 89 6.05 25.57 28.66
CA PRO A 89 7.05 25.83 29.72
C PRO A 89 8.21 24.84 29.71
N ASP A 90 8.09 23.73 28.97
CA ASP A 90 9.08 22.66 28.94
C ASP A 90 9.88 22.58 27.63
N VAL A 91 9.82 23.60 26.79
CA VAL A 91 10.71 23.76 25.60
C VAL A 91 12.18 23.54 25.91
N PRO A 92 12.75 24.03 27.03
CA PRO A 92 14.15 23.78 27.35
C PRO A 92 14.53 22.30 27.60
N LYS A 93 13.55 21.40 27.62
CA LYS A 93 13.78 19.95 27.77
C LYS A 93 13.85 19.21 26.42
N ILE A 94 13.62 19.91 25.31
CA ILE A 94 13.78 19.33 23.98
C ILE A 94 15.26 19.17 23.71
N GLU A 95 15.66 17.96 23.30
CA GLU A 95 17.05 17.68 22.92
C GLU A 95 17.39 18.42 21.60
N ASP A 96 18.63 18.90 21.47
CA ASP A 96 19.08 19.74 20.35
C ASP A 96 18.74 19.15 18.98
N TYR A 97 18.84 17.82 18.82
CA TYR A 97 18.54 17.13 17.56
C TYR A 97 17.05 17.15 17.18
N ALA A 98 16.17 17.40 18.12
CA ALA A 98 14.72 17.34 17.92
C ALA A 98 14.05 18.73 17.84
N VAL A 99 14.80 19.81 18.04
CA VAL A 99 14.25 21.17 18.14
C VAL A 99 13.46 21.51 16.87
N ASP A 100 14.09 21.44 15.69
CA ASP A 100 13.43 21.81 14.42
C ASP A 100 12.18 20.97 14.14
N ALA A 101 12.25 19.68 14.45
CA ALA A 101 11.12 18.78 14.29
C ALA A 101 9.97 19.12 15.22
N VAL A 102 10.24 19.38 16.51
CA VAL A 102 9.18 19.72 17.47
C VAL A 102 8.57 21.09 17.15
N VAL A 103 9.38 22.08 16.79
CA VAL A 103 8.92 23.40 16.36
C VAL A 103 7.97 23.26 15.17
N THR A 104 8.41 22.56 14.14
CA THR A 104 7.57 22.32 12.93
C THR A 104 6.25 21.64 13.30
N MET A 105 6.28 20.59 14.14
CA MET A 105 5.05 19.88 14.52
C MET A 105 4.10 20.76 15.35
N VAL A 106 4.60 21.72 16.12
CA VAL A 106 3.79 22.69 16.86
C VAL A 106 3.21 23.74 15.91
N ASP A 107 4.02 24.34 15.05
CA ASP A 107 3.61 25.37 14.09
C ASP A 107 2.47 24.90 13.17
N TYR A 108 2.50 23.62 12.76
CA TYR A 108 1.45 23.00 11.95
C TYR A 108 0.31 22.40 12.78
N ALA A 109 0.21 22.69 14.08
CA ALA A 109 -0.81 22.19 15.01
C ALA A 109 -0.92 20.65 15.04
N ILE A 110 0.17 19.94 14.70
CA ILE A 110 0.26 18.48 14.79
C ILE A 110 0.44 18.09 16.24
N VAL A 111 1.26 18.85 16.98
CA VAL A 111 1.46 18.75 18.43
C VAL A 111 0.85 19.96 19.13
N ASN A 112 -0.12 19.74 20.00
CA ASN A 112 -0.82 20.79 20.76
C ASN A 112 -0.56 20.71 22.27
N GLY A 113 0.46 19.94 22.66
CA GLY A 113 0.77 19.66 24.06
C GLY A 113 -0.25 18.74 24.73
N THR A 114 0.04 18.43 25.99
CA THR A 114 -0.86 17.67 26.88
C THR A 114 -1.10 18.47 28.14
N SER A 115 -2.35 18.54 28.62
CA SER A 115 -2.73 19.20 29.86
C SER A 115 -3.26 18.16 30.83
N ILE A 116 -2.80 18.21 32.08
CA ILE A 116 -3.28 17.39 33.17
C ILE A 116 -3.99 18.31 34.17
N TYR A 117 -5.28 18.06 34.43
CA TYR A 117 -6.09 18.75 35.45
C TYR A 117 -6.07 20.28 35.41
N GLY A 118 -6.15 20.89 34.21
CA GLY A 118 -6.23 22.34 34.05
C GLY A 118 -4.91 23.10 34.24
N ALA A 119 -3.79 22.40 34.31
CA ALA A 119 -2.48 23.01 34.20
C ALA A 119 -2.21 23.51 32.76
N ALA A 120 -1.23 24.41 32.60
CA ALA A 120 -0.77 24.82 31.27
C ALA A 120 -0.32 23.59 30.47
N PRO A 121 -0.61 23.54 29.16
CA PRO A 121 -0.18 22.43 28.35
C PRO A 121 1.36 22.31 28.32
N VAL A 122 1.87 21.08 28.25
CA VAL A 122 3.29 20.76 28.15
C VAL A 122 3.53 19.87 26.93
N LEU A 123 4.70 19.96 26.33
CA LEU A 123 5.11 19.12 25.22
C LEU A 123 5.46 17.72 25.67
N ASP A 124 6.05 17.59 26.86
CA ASP A 124 6.58 16.35 27.44
C ASP A 124 7.52 15.62 26.48
N PRO A 125 8.60 16.27 25.97
CA PRO A 125 9.40 15.78 24.86
C PRO A 125 10.05 14.43 25.13
N SER A 126 10.50 14.17 26.35
CA SER A 126 11.11 12.90 26.76
C SER A 126 10.12 11.87 27.29
N GLY A 127 8.85 12.23 27.40
CA GLY A 127 7.77 11.30 27.78
C GLY A 127 7.54 10.24 26.70
N PRO A 128 6.99 9.06 27.08
CA PRO A 128 6.72 8.00 26.13
C PRO A 128 5.59 8.39 25.17
N ALA A 129 5.80 8.17 23.87
CA ALA A 129 4.73 8.27 22.88
C ALA A 129 3.82 7.04 22.94
N THR A 130 2.50 7.25 23.02
CA THR A 130 1.51 6.17 22.91
C THR A 130 1.12 5.95 21.43
N ARG A 131 0.53 4.79 21.12
CA ARG A 131 0.01 4.49 19.79
C ARG A 131 -1.08 5.47 19.38
N GLU A 132 -1.97 5.83 20.30
CA GLU A 132 -3.05 6.79 20.07
C GLU A 132 -2.49 8.17 19.73
N ALA A 133 -1.48 8.64 20.47
CA ALA A 133 -0.82 9.91 20.20
C ALA A 133 -0.17 9.89 18.80
N ALA A 134 0.52 8.80 18.44
CA ALA A 134 1.15 8.66 17.14
C ALA A 134 0.14 8.68 15.99
N LEU A 135 -1.01 8.00 16.14
CA LEU A 135 -2.07 8.01 15.13
C LEU A 135 -2.72 9.39 14.97
N ILE A 136 -2.96 10.09 16.08
CA ILE A 136 -3.49 11.46 16.04
C ILE A 136 -2.50 12.41 15.36
N MET A 137 -1.23 12.32 15.71
CA MET A 137 -0.19 13.16 15.12
C MET A 137 -0.04 12.86 13.62
N ALA A 138 0.01 11.58 13.22
CA ALA A 138 0.11 11.19 11.82
C ALA A 138 -1.09 11.64 10.99
N ASN A 139 -2.31 11.52 11.54
CA ASN A 139 -3.52 12.01 10.85
C ASN A 139 -3.47 13.52 10.62
N ARG A 140 -3.13 14.30 11.66
CA ARG A 140 -2.98 15.75 11.54
C ARG A 140 -1.88 16.13 10.56
N PHE A 141 -0.76 15.41 10.61
CA PHE A 141 0.37 15.55 9.69
C PHE A 141 -0.06 15.33 8.23
N CYS A 142 -0.71 14.21 7.93
CA CYS A 142 -1.21 13.93 6.59
C CYS A 142 -2.18 15.00 6.11
N THR A 143 -3.09 15.48 6.97
CA THR A 143 -4.03 16.55 6.62
C THR A 143 -3.30 17.90 6.40
N ALA A 144 -2.28 18.23 7.20
CA ALA A 144 -1.54 19.48 7.07
C ALA A 144 -0.69 19.54 5.79
N PHE A 145 -0.21 18.39 5.33
CA PHE A 145 0.67 18.28 4.16
C PHE A 145 0.02 17.56 2.98
N GLU A 146 -1.31 17.44 2.96
CA GLU A 146 -2.06 16.91 1.81
C GLU A 146 -1.83 17.79 0.58
N GLY A 147 -1.30 17.19 -0.50
CA GLY A 147 -0.97 17.91 -1.73
C GLY A 147 0.23 18.88 -1.64
N ALA A 148 1.04 18.78 -0.59
CA ALA A 148 2.21 19.63 -0.40
C ALA A 148 3.35 19.35 -1.38
N VAL A 149 3.41 18.16 -1.97
CA VAL A 149 4.26 17.89 -3.13
C VAL A 149 3.59 18.57 -4.32
N GLN A 150 3.98 19.81 -4.61
CA GLN A 150 3.58 20.49 -5.84
C GLN A 150 4.28 19.83 -7.00
N GLU A 151 3.53 19.47 -8.04
CA GLU A 151 4.12 19.26 -9.36
C GLU A 151 4.85 20.56 -9.71
N GLU A 152 6.18 20.52 -9.88
CA GLU A 152 6.94 21.65 -10.37
C GLU A 152 6.36 22.04 -11.73
N ASP A 153 5.83 23.29 -11.82
CA ASP A 153 5.48 23.92 -13.09
C ASP A 153 6.76 24.14 -13.92
N ASN A 154 7.21 23.09 -14.56
CA ASN A 154 8.30 23.14 -15.52
C ASN A 154 7.76 23.61 -16.88
N SER A 155 7.65 24.94 -17.06
CA SER A 155 7.47 25.57 -18.37
C SER A 155 8.76 25.63 -19.21
N ASP A 156 9.77 24.83 -18.92
CA ASP A 156 10.91 24.58 -19.78
C ASP A 156 10.70 23.31 -20.64
N PRO A 157 11.19 23.27 -21.88
CA PRO A 157 10.92 22.15 -22.78
C PRO A 157 11.43 20.84 -22.19
N LEU A 158 10.49 19.90 -22.03
CA LEU A 158 10.67 18.55 -21.50
C LEU A 158 12.01 17.90 -21.84
N PRO A 159 12.81 17.51 -20.82
CA PRO A 159 13.77 16.44 -21.03
C PRO A 159 13.00 15.17 -21.40
N PRO A 160 13.61 14.21 -22.15
CA PRO A 160 12.91 13.02 -22.59
C PRO A 160 12.24 12.33 -21.40
N SER A 161 10.97 11.99 -21.57
CA SER A 161 10.09 11.37 -20.60
C SER A 161 10.83 10.39 -19.69
N VAL A 162 10.90 10.72 -18.38
CA VAL A 162 11.18 9.71 -17.37
C VAL A 162 9.85 8.98 -17.20
N ASP A 163 9.80 7.74 -17.64
CA ASP A 163 8.65 6.86 -17.46
C ASP A 163 8.24 6.86 -15.97
N PRO A 164 6.93 6.80 -15.66
CA PRO A 164 6.45 6.66 -14.27
C PRO A 164 7.21 5.52 -13.60
N ILE A 165 7.68 5.73 -12.36
CA ILE A 165 8.35 4.69 -11.58
C ILE A 165 7.29 3.61 -11.31
N VAL A 166 7.23 2.65 -12.22
CA VAL A 166 6.47 1.41 -12.04
C VAL A 166 7.13 0.68 -10.86
N PRO A 167 6.34 0.15 -9.89
CA PRO A 167 6.91 -0.70 -8.85
C PRO A 167 7.87 -1.70 -9.48
N GLU A 168 9.07 -1.87 -8.93
CA GLU A 168 10.04 -2.82 -9.49
C GLU A 168 9.46 -4.23 -9.43
N VAL A 169 8.74 -4.58 -10.49
CA VAL A 169 8.45 -5.98 -10.79
C VAL A 169 9.80 -6.67 -10.94
N PRO A 170 9.99 -7.84 -10.34
CA PRO A 170 11.25 -8.57 -10.49
C PRO A 170 11.66 -8.65 -11.97
N ASP A 171 12.91 -8.37 -12.29
CA ASP A 171 13.47 -8.47 -13.66
C ASP A 171 13.20 -9.86 -14.30
N TYR A 172 12.94 -10.85 -13.46
CA TYR A 172 12.58 -12.20 -13.85
C TYR A 172 11.27 -12.63 -13.20
N LEU A 173 10.26 -12.90 -14.03
CA LEU A 173 9.00 -13.51 -13.58
C LEU A 173 9.12 -15.05 -13.61
N PRO A 174 8.77 -15.73 -12.50
CA PRO A 174 8.77 -17.20 -12.43
C PRO A 174 7.93 -17.84 -13.52
N GLN A 175 8.50 -18.78 -14.27
CA GLN A 175 7.85 -19.43 -15.42
C GLN A 175 7.34 -20.84 -15.08
N THR A 176 8.03 -21.53 -14.20
CA THR A 176 7.65 -22.88 -13.78
C THR A 176 6.87 -22.86 -12.47
N GLU A 177 6.10 -23.91 -12.22
CA GLU A 177 5.38 -24.07 -10.95
C GLU A 177 6.33 -24.04 -9.75
N GLN A 178 7.52 -24.68 -9.85
CA GLN A 178 8.49 -24.67 -8.77
C GLN A 178 9.06 -23.27 -8.52
N GLU A 179 9.39 -22.54 -9.56
CA GLU A 179 9.85 -21.15 -9.42
C GLU A 179 8.77 -20.26 -8.79
N LYS A 180 7.50 -20.44 -9.17
CA LYS A 180 6.37 -19.75 -8.54
C LYS A 180 6.22 -20.11 -7.05
N MET A 181 6.39 -21.39 -6.70
CA MET A 181 6.37 -21.85 -5.31
C MET A 181 7.51 -21.23 -4.51
N ASP A 182 8.73 -21.27 -5.03
CA ASP A 182 9.90 -20.70 -4.38
C ASP A 182 9.80 -19.16 -4.23
N PHE A 183 9.19 -18.50 -5.21
CA PHE A 183 8.95 -17.06 -5.17
C PHE A 183 7.92 -16.67 -4.10
N VAL A 184 6.81 -17.40 -4.00
CA VAL A 184 5.71 -17.08 -3.08
C VAL A 184 6.00 -17.53 -1.66
N TYR A 185 6.55 -18.74 -1.47
CA TYR A 185 6.69 -19.37 -0.15
C TYR A 185 8.14 -19.48 0.33
N GLY A 186 9.11 -18.99 -0.48
CA GLY A 186 10.54 -19.20 -0.24
C GLY A 186 11.04 -20.54 -0.80
N ILE A 187 12.36 -20.66 -0.96
CA ILE A 187 12.99 -21.86 -1.54
C ILE A 187 12.67 -23.10 -0.70
N GLY A 188 11.97 -24.05 -1.32
CA GLY A 188 11.50 -25.26 -0.65
C GLY A 188 10.32 -25.04 0.31
N GLY A 189 9.70 -23.87 0.27
CA GLY A 189 8.52 -23.56 1.07
C GLY A 189 7.27 -24.26 0.59
N GLU A 190 6.30 -24.41 1.49
CA GLU A 190 5.02 -25.05 1.24
C GLU A 190 3.87 -24.02 1.39
N LYS A 191 2.71 -24.34 0.86
CA LYS A 191 1.49 -23.56 1.03
C LYS A 191 1.13 -23.46 2.51
N TYR A 192 0.58 -22.32 2.91
CA TYR A 192 0.10 -22.10 4.28
C TYR A 192 -0.99 -23.11 4.65
N GLN A 193 -0.86 -23.68 5.84
CA GLN A 193 -1.73 -24.76 6.32
C GLN A 193 -2.84 -24.26 7.26
N SER A 194 -2.76 -23.01 7.72
CA SER A 194 -3.74 -22.38 8.59
C SER A 194 -3.99 -20.91 8.21
N ALA A 195 -5.15 -20.38 8.62
CA ALA A 195 -5.47 -18.96 8.44
C ALA A 195 -4.45 -18.06 9.13
N GLU A 196 -4.05 -18.43 10.34
CA GLU A 196 -3.07 -17.67 11.13
C GLU A 196 -1.73 -17.56 10.42
N GLU A 197 -1.24 -18.67 9.86
CA GLU A 197 0.00 -18.69 9.07
C GLU A 197 -0.14 -17.83 7.79
N ALA A 198 -1.26 -17.96 7.09
CA ALA A 198 -1.51 -17.19 5.88
C ALA A 198 -1.56 -15.68 6.18
N GLU A 199 -2.33 -15.26 7.21
CA GLU A 199 -2.51 -13.86 7.59
C GLU A 199 -1.18 -13.16 7.93
N GLN A 200 -0.22 -13.87 8.54
CA GLN A 200 1.12 -13.36 8.82
C GLN A 200 1.92 -13.03 7.53
N ASN A 201 1.55 -13.66 6.42
CA ASN A 201 2.19 -13.49 5.12
C ASN A 201 1.36 -12.68 4.13
N MET A 202 0.21 -12.14 4.57
CA MET A 202 -0.56 -11.18 3.77
C MET A 202 -0.10 -9.74 4.04
N VAL A 203 -0.38 -8.88 3.07
CA VAL A 203 -0.23 -7.43 3.17
C VAL A 203 -1.43 -6.78 2.48
N GLU A 204 -1.92 -5.68 3.02
CA GLU A 204 -2.91 -4.86 2.34
C GLU A 204 -2.20 -3.90 1.40
N ILE A 205 -2.65 -3.86 0.15
CA ILE A 205 -2.20 -2.91 -0.88
C ILE A 205 -3.37 -2.00 -1.28
N ALA A 206 -3.04 -0.78 -1.67
CA ALA A 206 -3.98 0.19 -2.22
C ALA A 206 -3.68 0.36 -3.71
N VAL A 207 -4.66 0.10 -4.56
CA VAL A 207 -4.48 0.14 -6.01
C VAL A 207 -5.45 1.12 -6.67
N PRO A 208 -5.01 1.85 -7.72
CA PRO A 208 -5.88 2.75 -8.45
C PRO A 208 -6.92 1.97 -9.27
N VAL A 209 -8.12 2.48 -9.35
CA VAL A 209 -9.20 1.88 -10.12
C VAL A 209 -10.08 2.94 -10.76
N TRP A 210 -10.71 2.61 -11.87
CA TRP A 210 -11.81 3.39 -12.43
C TRP A 210 -13.14 2.98 -11.79
N ARG A 211 -13.98 3.96 -11.49
CA ARG A 211 -15.35 3.77 -10.96
C ARG A 211 -16.35 4.32 -11.98
N LEU A 212 -17.27 3.49 -12.43
CA LEU A 212 -18.35 3.90 -13.32
C LEU A 212 -19.47 4.56 -12.51
N GLN A 213 -19.87 5.76 -12.91
CA GLN A 213 -20.94 6.52 -12.29
C GLN A 213 -22.29 6.21 -12.97
N GLN A 214 -23.39 6.58 -12.32
CA GLN A 214 -24.75 6.33 -12.86
C GLN A 214 -25.03 7.05 -14.18
N ASP A 215 -24.33 8.16 -14.45
CA ASP A 215 -24.44 8.91 -15.70
C ASP A 215 -23.55 8.37 -16.83
N GLY A 216 -22.84 7.26 -16.58
CA GLY A 216 -21.92 6.63 -17.52
C GLY A 216 -20.50 7.23 -17.53
N THR A 217 -20.23 8.27 -16.74
CA THR A 217 -18.88 8.81 -16.61
C THR A 217 -18.00 7.89 -15.75
N LYS A 218 -16.69 7.94 -15.98
CA LYS A 218 -15.72 7.20 -15.17
C LYS A 218 -14.93 8.19 -14.31
N THR A 219 -14.75 7.85 -13.04
CA THR A 219 -13.95 8.62 -12.08
C THR A 219 -12.88 7.74 -11.46
N THR A 220 -11.80 8.35 -11.04
CA THR A 220 -10.73 7.65 -10.32
C THR A 220 -11.18 7.24 -8.92
N GLY A 221 -10.61 6.16 -8.40
CA GLY A 221 -10.86 5.68 -7.06
C GLY A 221 -9.74 4.76 -6.60
N THR A 222 -9.81 4.32 -5.37
CA THR A 222 -8.87 3.35 -4.79
C THR A 222 -9.61 2.09 -4.40
N ALA A 223 -9.00 0.94 -4.62
CA ALA A 223 -9.39 -0.34 -4.05
C ALA A 223 -8.31 -0.86 -3.11
N TYR A 224 -8.72 -1.55 -2.06
CA TYR A 224 -7.81 -2.16 -1.08
C TYR A 224 -7.91 -3.68 -1.22
N LEU A 225 -6.75 -4.34 -1.31
CA LEU A 225 -6.66 -5.79 -1.44
C LEU A 225 -5.69 -6.33 -0.40
N GLN A 226 -6.10 -7.39 0.29
CA GLN A 226 -5.20 -8.19 1.09
C GLN A 226 -4.62 -9.30 0.20
N VAL A 227 -3.32 -9.27 -0.06
CA VAL A 227 -2.63 -10.14 -1.02
C VAL A 227 -1.44 -10.84 -0.38
N ASN A 228 -0.95 -11.91 -1.00
CA ASN A 228 0.34 -12.49 -0.59
C ASN A 228 1.45 -11.45 -0.71
N ARG A 229 2.24 -11.30 0.34
CA ARG A 229 3.31 -10.30 0.44
C ARG A 229 4.30 -10.38 -0.72
N SER A 230 4.67 -11.58 -1.16
CA SER A 230 5.60 -11.76 -2.27
C SER A 230 5.03 -11.30 -3.62
N LEU A 231 3.70 -11.32 -3.77
CA LEU A 231 3.02 -10.91 -5.00
C LEU A 231 2.54 -9.45 -4.96
N ALA A 232 2.66 -8.76 -3.84
CA ALA A 232 2.18 -7.38 -3.70
C ALA A 232 2.69 -6.43 -4.82
N PRO A 233 4.00 -6.39 -5.14
CA PRO A 233 4.51 -5.53 -6.22
C PRO A 233 3.93 -5.90 -7.60
N ILE A 234 3.69 -7.20 -7.82
CA ILE A 234 3.10 -7.68 -9.08
C ILE A 234 1.64 -7.24 -9.18
N TYR A 235 0.85 -7.38 -8.11
CA TYR A 235 -0.54 -6.90 -8.11
C TYR A 235 -0.61 -5.37 -8.30
N GLU A 236 0.26 -4.61 -7.64
CA GLU A 236 0.31 -3.16 -7.81
C GLU A 236 0.60 -2.78 -9.28
N ALA A 237 1.59 -3.42 -9.90
CA ALA A 237 1.90 -3.18 -11.32
C ALA A 237 0.76 -3.58 -12.26
N ILE A 238 0.08 -4.70 -11.99
CA ILE A 238 -1.10 -5.14 -12.76
C ILE A 238 -2.21 -4.07 -12.71
N PHE A 239 -2.55 -3.61 -11.51
CA PHE A 239 -3.63 -2.62 -11.36
C PHE A 239 -3.25 -1.25 -11.91
N GLU A 240 -1.97 -0.87 -11.85
CA GLU A 240 -1.46 0.33 -12.51
C GLU A 240 -1.59 0.23 -14.03
N GLU A 241 -1.27 -0.92 -14.64
CA GLU A 241 -1.48 -1.15 -16.08
C GLU A 241 -2.95 -1.10 -16.46
N ILE A 242 -3.85 -1.72 -15.68
CA ILE A 242 -5.29 -1.66 -15.92
C ILE A 242 -5.81 -0.22 -15.82
N TYR A 243 -5.33 0.53 -14.84
CA TYR A 243 -5.74 1.91 -14.62
C TYR A 243 -5.29 2.83 -15.77
N ASN A 244 -4.07 2.64 -16.28
CA ASN A 244 -3.51 3.40 -17.39
C ASN A 244 -3.90 2.86 -18.78
N GLY A 245 -4.64 1.75 -18.84
CA GLY A 245 -5.11 1.13 -20.08
C GLY A 245 -6.15 1.95 -20.80
N ASP A 246 -6.26 1.73 -22.11
CA ASP A 246 -7.17 2.49 -22.99
C ASP A 246 -8.66 2.25 -22.67
N GLU A 247 -9.01 1.08 -22.11
CA GLU A 247 -10.39 0.75 -21.74
C GLU A 247 -10.87 1.55 -20.54
N GLN A 248 -9.94 2.04 -19.68
CA GLN A 248 -10.30 2.59 -18.38
C GLN A 248 -11.29 1.65 -17.67
N PHE A 249 -10.94 0.35 -17.61
CA PHE A 249 -11.86 -0.70 -17.18
C PHE A 249 -12.40 -0.44 -15.77
N PRO A 250 -13.72 -0.34 -15.57
CA PRO A 250 -14.29 -0.01 -14.28
C PRO A 250 -14.27 -1.22 -13.34
N ILE A 251 -13.74 -1.05 -12.16
CA ILE A 251 -13.72 -2.07 -11.12
C ILE A 251 -14.74 -1.71 -10.05
N LYS A 252 -15.81 -2.50 -9.95
CA LYS A 252 -16.89 -2.34 -8.98
C LYS A 252 -16.50 -2.99 -7.65
N ASN A 253 -15.99 -4.20 -7.73
CA ASN A 253 -15.49 -4.94 -6.59
C ASN A 253 -14.29 -5.81 -7.00
N VAL A 254 -13.43 -6.07 -6.03
CA VAL A 254 -12.25 -6.91 -6.19
C VAL A 254 -11.90 -7.55 -4.87
N GLY A 255 -11.48 -8.82 -4.88
CA GLY A 255 -11.11 -9.56 -3.69
C GLY A 255 -10.01 -10.58 -3.97
N CYS A 256 -9.01 -10.68 -3.09
CA CYS A 256 -7.90 -11.61 -3.22
C CYS A 256 -7.89 -12.61 -2.05
N TYR A 257 -7.32 -12.25 -0.91
CA TYR A 257 -7.24 -13.15 0.22
C TYR A 257 -8.59 -13.42 0.88
N SER A 258 -8.88 -14.70 1.06
CA SER A 258 -9.98 -15.19 1.87
C SER A 258 -9.66 -16.62 2.29
N TRP A 259 -9.65 -16.90 3.60
CA TRP A 259 -9.35 -18.24 4.08
C TRP A 259 -10.49 -19.21 3.73
N ARG A 260 -10.35 -19.84 2.58
CA ARG A 260 -11.22 -20.87 2.00
C ARG A 260 -10.37 -21.85 1.21
N THR A 261 -10.96 -22.88 0.63
CA THR A 261 -10.21 -23.78 -0.29
C THR A 261 -9.72 -23.04 -1.53
N GLY A 262 -8.53 -23.39 -2.01
CA GLY A 262 -7.96 -22.84 -3.24
C GLY A 262 -6.97 -21.70 -3.01
N GLU A 263 -6.63 -20.99 -4.08
CA GLU A 263 -5.56 -20.01 -4.09
C GLU A 263 -5.89 -18.71 -3.34
N HIS A 264 -7.16 -18.40 -3.13
CA HIS A 264 -7.56 -17.27 -2.29
C HIS A 264 -7.05 -17.41 -0.85
N SER A 265 -6.99 -18.62 -0.30
CA SER A 265 -6.42 -18.86 1.04
C SER A 265 -4.92 -18.56 1.12
N GLN A 266 -4.27 -18.44 0.00
CA GLN A 266 -2.84 -18.16 -0.13
C GLN A 266 -2.55 -16.71 -0.56
N GLY A 267 -3.60 -15.91 -0.86
CA GLY A 267 -3.48 -14.57 -1.41
C GLY A 267 -2.84 -14.53 -2.81
N THR A 268 -3.01 -15.63 -3.59
CA THR A 268 -2.40 -15.82 -4.91
C THR A 268 -3.40 -15.88 -6.05
N ALA A 269 -4.68 -15.58 -5.77
CA ALA A 269 -5.72 -15.42 -6.75
C ALA A 269 -6.57 -14.20 -6.45
N VAL A 270 -7.19 -13.62 -7.47
CA VAL A 270 -8.05 -12.44 -7.36
C VAL A 270 -9.32 -12.63 -8.19
N ASP A 271 -10.45 -12.20 -7.62
CA ASP A 271 -11.72 -12.13 -8.29
C ASP A 271 -12.09 -10.65 -8.54
N ILE A 272 -12.53 -10.31 -9.76
CA ILE A 272 -12.89 -8.95 -10.17
C ILE A 272 -14.30 -8.95 -10.72
N ASN A 273 -15.14 -8.02 -10.22
CA ASN A 273 -16.52 -7.79 -10.66
C ASN A 273 -17.33 -9.11 -10.74
N TRP A 274 -17.36 -9.85 -9.65
CA TRP A 274 -17.86 -11.23 -9.61
C TRP A 274 -19.32 -11.41 -10.01
N GLU A 275 -20.13 -10.38 -9.97
CA GLU A 275 -21.53 -10.45 -10.42
C GLU A 275 -21.62 -10.47 -11.95
N GLU A 276 -20.81 -9.66 -12.62
CA GLU A 276 -20.77 -9.46 -14.06
C GLU A 276 -19.72 -10.34 -14.78
N ASN A 277 -18.99 -11.17 -14.00
CA ASN A 277 -18.00 -12.13 -14.51
C ASN A 277 -18.23 -13.49 -13.85
N MET A 278 -19.34 -14.12 -14.19
CA MET A 278 -19.83 -15.33 -13.56
C MET A 278 -18.83 -16.50 -13.56
N GLU A 279 -18.88 -17.32 -12.50
CA GLU A 279 -18.44 -18.70 -12.57
C GLU A 279 -19.56 -19.55 -13.16
N ALA A 280 -19.25 -20.49 -14.04
CA ALA A 280 -20.24 -21.34 -14.67
C ALA A 280 -19.68 -22.75 -14.97
N THR A 281 -20.55 -23.75 -14.82
CA THR A 281 -20.27 -25.13 -15.27
C THR A 281 -20.50 -25.22 -16.79
N ILE A 282 -19.59 -25.91 -17.48
CA ILE A 282 -19.74 -26.23 -18.90
C ILE A 282 -20.58 -27.51 -19.02
N ASN A 283 -21.76 -27.41 -19.61
CA ASN A 283 -22.63 -28.56 -19.86
C ASN A 283 -22.13 -29.42 -21.01
N ALA A 284 -22.68 -30.61 -21.14
CA ALA A 284 -22.30 -31.57 -22.21
C ALA A 284 -22.58 -31.04 -23.64
N ASP A 285 -23.52 -30.13 -23.78
CA ASP A 285 -23.87 -29.45 -25.05
C ASP A 285 -23.05 -28.17 -25.30
N GLY A 286 -22.13 -27.84 -24.41
CA GLY A 286 -21.29 -26.65 -24.45
C GLY A 286 -21.96 -25.38 -23.91
N SER A 287 -23.21 -25.43 -23.46
CA SER A 287 -23.85 -24.33 -22.76
C SER A 287 -23.27 -24.12 -21.37
N LEU A 288 -23.45 -22.90 -20.82
CA LEU A 288 -22.97 -22.54 -19.49
C LEU A 288 -24.14 -22.44 -18.51
N THR A 289 -23.94 -23.01 -17.32
CA THR A 289 -24.86 -22.85 -16.19
C THR A 289 -24.14 -22.04 -15.09
N PRO A 290 -24.56 -20.79 -14.80
CA PRO A 290 -23.95 -20.00 -13.74
C PRO A 290 -24.00 -20.69 -12.38
N THR A 291 -22.90 -20.64 -11.65
CA THR A 291 -22.79 -21.12 -10.26
C THR A 291 -22.54 -19.99 -9.27
N THR A 292 -21.87 -18.92 -9.71
CA THR A 292 -21.64 -17.69 -8.96
C THR A 292 -21.71 -16.51 -9.93
N GLY A 293 -22.24 -15.37 -9.49
CA GLY A 293 -22.48 -14.23 -10.37
C GLY A 293 -23.68 -14.44 -11.28
N SER A 294 -23.97 -13.52 -12.17
CA SER A 294 -25.19 -13.55 -12.99
C SER A 294 -24.93 -13.80 -14.48
N HIS A 295 -23.88 -13.24 -15.05
CA HIS A 295 -23.59 -13.31 -16.48
C HIS A 295 -22.11 -13.02 -16.79
N TRP A 296 -21.77 -13.16 -18.09
CA TRP A 296 -20.56 -12.63 -18.70
C TRP A 296 -20.90 -12.15 -20.11
N SER A 297 -20.85 -10.82 -20.32
CA SER A 297 -21.24 -10.13 -21.56
C SER A 297 -20.27 -8.98 -21.86
N PRO A 298 -19.00 -9.26 -22.21
CA PRO A 298 -17.91 -8.29 -22.17
C PRO A 298 -18.05 -7.08 -23.10
N TYR A 299 -18.94 -7.12 -24.08
CA TYR A 299 -19.18 -6.00 -25.02
C TYR A 299 -20.53 -5.30 -24.80
N GLU A 300 -21.33 -5.80 -23.87
CA GLU A 300 -22.66 -5.27 -23.52
C GLU A 300 -22.64 -4.70 -22.09
N ASP A 301 -21.91 -5.32 -21.17
CA ASP A 301 -21.75 -4.88 -19.80
C ASP A 301 -20.31 -4.36 -19.56
N PRO A 302 -20.14 -3.09 -19.18
CA PRO A 302 -18.83 -2.48 -19.00
C PRO A 302 -18.00 -3.09 -17.85
N TYR A 303 -18.61 -3.89 -16.97
CA TYR A 303 -17.95 -4.58 -15.88
C TYR A 303 -17.52 -6.00 -16.22
N SER A 304 -17.96 -6.55 -17.35
CA SER A 304 -17.55 -7.88 -17.82
C SER A 304 -16.17 -7.81 -18.49
N ILE A 305 -15.26 -8.69 -18.08
CA ILE A 305 -13.86 -8.71 -18.54
C ILE A 305 -13.79 -9.32 -19.94
N PRO A 306 -13.34 -8.56 -20.98
CA PRO A 306 -13.12 -9.14 -22.30
C PRO A 306 -11.81 -9.93 -22.35
N GLU A 307 -11.83 -11.07 -23.04
CA GLU A 307 -10.59 -11.76 -23.42
C GLU A 307 -9.77 -10.86 -24.35
N GLY A 308 -8.50 -10.61 -24.00
CA GLY A 308 -7.62 -9.71 -24.73
C GLY A 308 -7.78 -8.22 -24.40
N GLY A 309 -8.67 -7.87 -23.46
CA GLY A 309 -8.79 -6.50 -22.92
C GLY A 309 -7.71 -6.17 -21.88
N ASP A 310 -7.73 -4.94 -21.37
CA ASP A 310 -6.69 -4.44 -20.46
C ASP A 310 -6.51 -5.32 -19.22
N VAL A 311 -7.60 -5.74 -18.57
CA VAL A 311 -7.53 -6.63 -17.38
C VAL A 311 -6.88 -7.96 -17.72
N TYR A 312 -7.36 -8.62 -18.80
CA TYR A 312 -6.83 -9.89 -19.24
C TYR A 312 -5.33 -9.81 -19.58
N ASN A 313 -4.96 -8.80 -20.36
CA ASN A 313 -3.58 -8.60 -20.80
C ASN A 313 -2.64 -8.30 -19.64
N ALA A 314 -3.05 -7.44 -18.70
CA ALA A 314 -2.25 -7.12 -17.53
C ALA A 314 -1.97 -8.36 -16.68
N PHE A 315 -2.99 -9.12 -16.30
CA PHE A 315 -2.78 -10.33 -15.49
C PHE A 315 -1.96 -11.41 -16.21
N THR A 316 -2.25 -11.68 -17.48
CA THR A 316 -1.54 -12.72 -18.24
C THR A 316 -0.08 -12.37 -18.49
N LYS A 317 0.24 -11.09 -18.69
CA LYS A 317 1.62 -10.59 -18.81
C LYS A 317 2.45 -10.94 -17.56
N TYR A 318 1.86 -10.89 -16.39
CA TYR A 318 2.53 -11.23 -15.13
C TYR A 318 2.39 -12.70 -14.71
N GLY A 319 1.97 -13.56 -15.65
CA GLY A 319 1.98 -15.02 -15.47
C GLY A 319 0.77 -15.59 -14.73
N PHE A 320 -0.31 -14.84 -14.58
CA PHE A 320 -1.58 -15.34 -14.06
C PHE A 320 -2.36 -16.04 -15.17
N ALA A 321 -3.06 -17.10 -14.82
CA ALA A 321 -4.04 -17.75 -15.68
C ALA A 321 -5.43 -17.18 -15.44
N TRP A 322 -6.20 -16.96 -16.50
CA TRP A 322 -7.58 -16.50 -16.40
C TRP A 322 -8.58 -17.67 -16.41
N GLY A 323 -9.45 -17.71 -15.43
CA GLY A 323 -10.46 -18.77 -15.32
C GLY A 323 -11.50 -18.81 -16.46
N GLY A 324 -11.58 -17.73 -17.26
CA GLY A 324 -12.42 -17.68 -18.45
C GLY A 324 -12.00 -18.64 -19.56
N ASN A 325 -10.71 -19.03 -19.61
CA ASN A 325 -10.21 -19.95 -20.65
C ASN A 325 -9.22 -21.04 -20.14
N ALA A 326 -8.73 -20.95 -18.90
CA ALA A 326 -7.70 -21.86 -18.40
C ALA A 326 -8.21 -23.27 -18.09
N TRP A 327 -9.48 -23.44 -17.75
CA TRP A 327 -10.00 -24.72 -17.29
C TRP A 327 -10.96 -25.38 -18.30
N ARG A 328 -11.00 -26.72 -18.28
CA ARG A 328 -11.79 -27.51 -19.21
C ARG A 328 -13.23 -27.77 -18.76
N SER A 329 -13.45 -27.84 -17.43
CA SER A 329 -14.74 -28.25 -16.85
C SER A 329 -15.63 -27.08 -16.41
N LYS A 330 -15.07 -25.89 -16.28
CA LYS A 330 -15.79 -24.69 -15.86
C LYS A 330 -15.23 -23.45 -16.54
N ARG A 331 -16.00 -22.36 -16.47
CA ARG A 331 -15.56 -21.00 -16.73
C ARG A 331 -15.69 -20.22 -15.44
N ASP A 332 -14.72 -19.36 -15.16
CA ASP A 332 -14.70 -18.52 -13.99
C ASP A 332 -14.12 -17.15 -14.41
N TYR A 333 -14.99 -16.34 -14.98
CA TYR A 333 -14.59 -15.14 -15.69
C TYR A 333 -14.08 -14.03 -14.76
N MET A 334 -14.44 -14.08 -13.44
CA MET A 334 -13.91 -13.15 -12.43
C MET A 334 -12.48 -13.46 -12.02
N HIS A 335 -12.02 -14.73 -12.16
CA HIS A 335 -10.90 -15.33 -11.46
C HIS A 335 -9.60 -15.28 -12.23
N PHE A 336 -8.57 -14.72 -11.63
CA PHE A 336 -7.18 -14.79 -12.07
C PHE A 336 -6.33 -15.50 -11.00
N SER A 337 -5.59 -16.52 -11.42
CA SER A 337 -4.87 -17.46 -10.56
C SER A 337 -3.38 -17.46 -10.90
N TYR A 338 -2.51 -17.22 -9.90
CA TYR A 338 -1.06 -17.21 -10.13
C TYR A 338 -0.50 -18.59 -10.47
N PHE A 339 -1.07 -19.66 -9.87
CA PHE A 339 -0.66 -21.03 -10.15
C PHE A 339 -1.51 -21.71 -11.24
N GLY A 340 -2.58 -21.11 -11.71
CA GLY A 340 -3.42 -21.64 -12.78
C GLY A 340 -4.37 -22.76 -12.35
N ARG A 341 -4.79 -22.80 -11.08
CA ARG A 341 -5.59 -23.90 -10.51
C ARG A 341 -7.00 -23.46 -10.13
#